data_aaa35be29e9ac1cf8da4e4770acd9adf
#
_entry.id   aaa35be29e9ac1cf8da4e4770acd9adf
#
_cell.length_a   1.000
_cell.length_b   1.000
_cell.length_c   1.000
_cell.angle_alpha   90.00
_cell.angle_beta   90.00
_cell.angle_gamma   90.00
#
_symmetry.space_group_name_H-M   'P 1'
#
loop_
_entity.id
_entity.type
_entity.pdbx_description
1 polymer ?
#
loop_
_entity_poly.entity_id
_entity_poly.type
_entity_poly.pdbx_seq_one_letter_code
_entity_poly.pdbx_strand_id
1 'polypeptide(L)'
;MNDRLVWIDCEMTGLDIERDALIEIACVVTDGELNLLDGGIDLIIKPPVEAVDQMSDVVRDMHTKSGLLIDLSGGMALGEAADAVLAYVKHHVSEPRKVPLCGNSIATDRWFIARDMPELDAWLHYRMIDVSSVKELARRWYPRAYFASPSKRGGHRALADITESVQELRYYREAVFVPQPGPDSATAREIAARFRNQRPGGA
;
A
#
# COMPACT_ATOMS: atom_id res chain seq x y z
N MET A 1 -19.66 4.65 -10.18
CA MET A 1 -18.50 3.78 -9.87
C MET A 1 -17.96 4.23 -8.53
N ASN A 2 -17.67 3.32 -7.63
CA ASN A 2 -17.00 3.67 -6.38
C ASN A 2 -15.51 3.92 -6.73
N ASP A 3 -15.15 5.20 -6.85
CA ASP A 3 -13.85 5.64 -7.36
C ASP A 3 -12.86 5.87 -6.22
N ARG A 4 -12.97 5.05 -5.16
CA ARG A 4 -12.13 5.13 -3.97
C ARG A 4 -11.00 4.13 -4.01
N LEU A 5 -9.92 4.47 -3.33
CA LEU A 5 -8.74 3.64 -3.14
C LEU A 5 -8.44 3.52 -1.65
N VAL A 6 -8.23 2.31 -1.16
CA VAL A 6 -7.86 2.04 0.24
C VAL A 6 -6.35 1.83 0.29
N TRP A 7 -5.67 2.65 1.08
CA TRP A 7 -4.23 2.62 1.25
C TRP A 7 -3.90 2.10 2.64
N ILE A 8 -3.06 1.10 2.72
CA ILE A 8 -2.59 0.53 3.99
C ILE A 8 -1.07 0.41 3.93
N ASP A 9 -0.45 0.68 5.05
CA ASP A 9 0.94 0.39 5.34
C ASP A 9 1.02 -0.26 6.71
N CYS A 10 1.89 -1.24 6.86
CA CYS A 10 2.06 -2.00 8.10
C CYS A 10 3.53 -2.00 8.51
N GLU A 11 3.76 -1.91 9.82
CA GLU A 11 5.05 -2.24 10.41
C GLU A 11 4.98 -3.61 11.09
N MET A 12 6.03 -4.39 10.96
CA MET A 12 6.10 -5.76 11.45
C MET A 12 7.40 -6.02 12.21
N THR A 13 7.43 -7.07 13.02
CA THR A 13 8.67 -7.52 13.70
C THR A 13 9.70 -8.12 12.74
N GLY A 14 9.30 -8.39 11.50
CA GLY A 14 10.08 -8.93 10.40
C GLY A 14 9.15 -9.33 9.25
N LEU A 15 9.65 -10.06 8.27
CA LEU A 15 8.93 -10.40 7.04
C LEU A 15 8.58 -11.89 6.91
N ASP A 16 8.84 -12.69 7.93
CA ASP A 16 8.47 -14.09 7.95
C ASP A 16 7.03 -14.24 8.43
N ILE A 17 6.13 -14.57 7.50
CA ILE A 17 4.70 -14.66 7.78
C ILE A 17 4.33 -15.71 8.84
N GLU A 18 5.18 -16.68 9.11
CA GLU A 18 4.92 -17.72 10.13
C GLU A 18 5.35 -17.30 11.54
N ARG A 19 6.29 -16.37 11.64
CA ARG A 19 6.98 -16.03 12.89
C ARG A 19 6.78 -14.59 13.32
N ASP A 20 6.67 -13.67 12.36
CA ASP A 20 6.61 -12.25 12.62
C ASP A 20 5.18 -11.76 12.81
N ALA A 21 5.04 -10.64 13.52
CA ALA A 21 3.75 -10.07 13.91
C ALA A 21 3.60 -8.63 13.41
N LEU A 22 2.34 -8.23 13.16
CA LEU A 22 1.98 -6.84 12.95
C LEU A 22 2.16 -6.06 14.25
N ILE A 23 2.77 -4.88 14.17
CA ILE A 23 3.01 -3.98 15.29
C ILE A 23 2.48 -2.56 15.09
N GLU A 24 2.23 -2.15 13.86
CA GLU A 24 1.53 -0.92 13.52
C GLU A 24 0.76 -1.15 12.22
N ILE A 25 -0.41 -0.54 12.09
CA ILE A 25 -1.17 -0.48 10.85
C ILE A 25 -1.78 0.91 10.68
N ALA A 26 -1.54 1.52 9.54
CA ALA A 26 -2.20 2.76 9.16
C ALA A 26 -3.05 2.54 7.90
N CYS A 27 -4.20 3.21 7.87
CA CYS A 27 -5.08 3.17 6.73
C CYS A 27 -5.59 4.58 6.39
N VAL A 28 -5.50 4.94 5.12
CA VAL A 28 -6.14 6.15 4.58
C VAL A 28 -6.98 5.78 3.36
N VAL A 29 -7.98 6.59 3.05
CA VAL A 29 -8.81 6.41 1.84
C VAL A 29 -8.70 7.66 0.97
N THR A 30 -8.51 7.46 -0.33
CA THR A 30 -8.53 8.53 -1.32
C THR A 30 -9.69 8.37 -2.30
N ASP A 31 -10.02 9.45 -3.00
CA ASP A 31 -10.76 9.37 -4.26
C ASP A 31 -9.85 8.85 -5.39
N GLY A 32 -10.40 8.70 -6.60
CA GLY A 32 -9.64 8.28 -7.79
C GLY A 32 -8.61 9.31 -8.27
N GLU A 33 -8.72 10.56 -7.83
CA GLU A 33 -7.76 11.64 -8.09
C GLU A 33 -6.63 11.69 -7.04
N LEU A 34 -6.61 10.70 -6.11
CA LEU A 34 -5.65 10.58 -5.02
C LEU A 34 -5.80 11.63 -3.91
N ASN A 35 -6.95 12.33 -3.80
CA ASN A 35 -7.20 13.23 -2.68
C ASN A 35 -7.61 12.43 -1.45
N LEU A 36 -6.94 12.68 -0.33
CA LEU A 36 -7.31 12.08 0.96
C LEU A 36 -8.72 12.53 1.35
N LEU A 37 -9.55 11.60 1.82
CA LEU A 37 -10.91 11.90 2.28
C LEU A 37 -10.93 12.44 3.70
N ASP A 38 -9.97 12.02 4.51
CA ASP A 38 -9.75 12.49 5.89
C ASP A 38 -8.29 12.25 6.34
N GLY A 39 -8.05 12.28 7.66
CA GLY A 39 -6.72 12.08 8.26
C GLY A 39 -6.29 10.61 8.37
N GLY A 40 -7.19 9.66 8.09
CA GLY A 40 -6.88 8.24 8.23
C GLY A 40 -6.98 7.72 9.67
N ILE A 41 -6.54 6.47 9.83
CA ILE A 41 -6.40 5.80 11.12
C ILE A 41 -4.97 5.24 11.24
N ASP A 42 -4.40 5.33 12.43
CA ASP A 42 -3.06 4.84 12.77
C ASP A 42 -3.12 4.12 14.11
N LEU A 43 -2.78 2.84 14.14
CA LEU A 43 -2.98 1.97 15.28
C LEU A 43 -1.72 1.19 15.61
N ILE A 44 -1.26 1.33 16.86
CA ILE A 44 -0.21 0.49 17.42
C ILE A 44 -0.83 -0.81 17.91
N ILE A 45 -0.23 -1.92 17.50
CA ILE A 45 -0.67 -3.28 17.85
C ILE A 45 0.34 -3.88 18.82
N LYS A 46 -0.16 -4.44 19.93
CA LYS A 46 0.68 -5.12 20.90
C LYS A 46 1.01 -6.53 20.39
N PRO A 47 2.28 -6.81 20.02
CA PRO A 47 2.66 -8.13 19.53
C PRO A 47 2.82 -9.15 20.67
N PRO A 48 2.86 -10.46 20.35
CA PRO A 48 3.38 -11.47 21.26
C PRO A 48 4.84 -11.17 21.64
N VAL A 49 5.22 -11.50 22.89
CA VAL A 49 6.59 -11.25 23.40
C VAL A 49 7.62 -11.97 22.54
N GLU A 50 7.31 -13.19 22.14
CA GLU A 50 8.18 -14.05 21.33
C GLU A 50 8.51 -13.39 19.97
N ALA A 51 7.55 -12.68 19.37
CA ALA A 51 7.77 -11.99 18.10
C ALA A 51 8.73 -10.79 18.28
N VAL A 52 8.67 -10.10 19.42
CA VAL A 52 9.62 -9.03 19.75
C VAL A 52 11.01 -9.58 20.04
N ASP A 53 11.09 -10.67 20.79
CA ASP A 53 12.38 -11.26 21.21
C ASP A 53 13.20 -11.77 20.01
N GLN A 54 12.54 -12.34 19.00
CA GLN A 54 13.19 -12.86 17.79
C GLN A 54 13.44 -11.82 16.69
N MET A 55 13.03 -10.58 16.90
CA MET A 55 13.26 -9.47 15.96
C MET A 55 14.75 -9.33 15.65
N SER A 56 15.11 -9.26 14.36
CA SER A 56 16.51 -9.05 13.97
C SER A 56 17.03 -7.69 14.44
N ASP A 57 18.36 -7.59 14.63
CA ASP A 57 18.99 -6.34 15.07
C ASP A 57 18.69 -5.17 14.12
N VAL A 58 18.61 -5.43 12.83
CA VAL A 58 18.30 -4.40 11.80
C VAL A 58 16.90 -3.85 11.99
N VAL A 59 15.90 -4.73 12.15
CA VAL A 59 14.50 -4.33 12.35
C VAL A 59 14.32 -3.65 13.70
N ARG A 60 14.96 -4.19 14.74
CA ARG A 60 14.96 -3.60 16.10
C ARG A 60 15.54 -2.19 16.10
N ASP A 61 16.66 -1.97 15.42
CA ASP A 61 17.30 -0.66 15.30
C ASP A 61 16.42 0.33 14.54
N MET A 62 15.77 -0.11 13.47
CA MET A 62 14.82 0.66 12.68
C MET A 62 13.63 1.13 13.55
N HIS A 63 12.97 0.21 14.27
CA HIS A 63 11.84 0.55 15.13
C HIS A 63 12.24 1.30 16.41
N THR A 64 13.49 1.16 16.86
CA THR A 64 14.03 2.02 17.93
C THR A 64 14.15 3.46 17.44
N LYS A 65 14.70 3.67 16.25
CA LYS A 65 14.90 5.02 15.67
C LYS A 65 13.58 5.71 15.35
N SER A 66 12.57 4.97 14.89
CA SER A 66 11.22 5.51 14.64
C SER A 66 10.42 5.76 15.93
N GLY A 67 10.89 5.27 17.08
CA GLY A 67 10.18 5.32 18.35
C GLY A 67 9.10 4.26 18.53
N LEU A 68 8.82 3.45 17.51
CA LEU A 68 7.72 2.48 17.52
C LEU A 68 7.85 1.45 18.65
N LEU A 69 9.10 0.99 18.96
CA LEU A 69 9.30 0.01 20.06
C LEU A 69 8.81 0.51 21.42
N ILE A 70 8.89 1.79 21.68
CA ILE A 70 8.44 2.38 22.96
C ILE A 70 6.91 2.36 23.02
N ASP A 71 6.26 2.59 21.89
CA ASP A 71 4.80 2.68 21.77
C ASP A 71 4.11 1.30 21.91
N LEU A 72 4.83 0.20 21.64
CA LEU A 72 4.24 -1.17 21.64
C LEU A 72 3.61 -1.55 22.99
N SER A 73 4.14 -1.04 24.10
CA SER A 73 3.60 -1.34 25.43
C SER A 73 2.17 -0.82 25.63
N GLY A 74 1.82 0.27 24.94
CA GLY A 74 0.48 0.89 24.92
C GLY A 74 -0.39 0.42 23.77
N GLY A 75 0.10 -0.50 22.92
CA GLY A 75 -0.64 -1.00 21.78
C GLY A 75 -1.90 -1.77 22.16
N MET A 76 -2.88 -1.75 21.26
CA MET A 76 -4.14 -2.49 21.43
C MET A 76 -4.00 -3.95 21.01
N ALA A 77 -4.99 -4.76 21.33
CA ALA A 77 -5.02 -6.14 20.86
C ALA A 77 -5.24 -6.20 19.34
N LEU A 78 -4.63 -7.20 18.69
CA LEU A 78 -4.71 -7.39 17.23
C LEU A 78 -6.18 -7.42 16.73
N GLY A 79 -7.08 -8.13 17.44
CA GLY A 79 -8.49 -8.18 17.07
C GLY A 79 -9.19 -6.84 17.14
N GLU A 80 -8.89 -6.02 18.15
CA GLU A 80 -9.45 -4.66 18.29
C GLU A 80 -8.94 -3.75 17.15
N ALA A 81 -7.66 -3.87 16.78
CA ALA A 81 -7.11 -3.14 15.64
C ALA A 81 -7.77 -3.57 14.32
N ALA A 82 -7.97 -4.87 14.11
CA ALA A 82 -8.64 -5.41 12.94
C ALA A 82 -10.07 -4.87 12.79
N ASP A 83 -10.84 -4.87 13.89
CA ASP A 83 -12.20 -4.35 13.91
C ASP A 83 -12.24 -2.84 13.62
N ALA A 84 -11.31 -2.08 14.20
CA ALA A 84 -11.22 -0.64 14.02
C ALA A 84 -10.87 -0.26 12.56
N VAL A 85 -9.87 -0.91 11.96
CA VAL A 85 -9.50 -0.67 10.56
C VAL A 85 -10.63 -1.09 9.62
N LEU A 86 -11.26 -2.24 9.86
CA LEU A 86 -12.40 -2.68 9.06
C LEU A 86 -13.59 -1.71 9.15
N ALA A 87 -13.87 -1.19 10.35
CA ALA A 87 -14.93 -0.18 10.55
C ALA A 87 -14.59 1.13 9.79
N TYR A 88 -13.35 1.58 9.85
CA TYR A 88 -12.87 2.74 9.10
C TYR A 88 -13.03 2.53 7.57
N VAL A 89 -12.60 1.38 7.06
CA VAL A 89 -12.76 1.07 5.63
C VAL A 89 -14.23 1.00 5.24
N LYS A 90 -15.09 0.37 6.03
CA LYS A 90 -16.55 0.28 5.78
C LYS A 90 -17.24 1.65 5.78
N HIS A 91 -16.76 2.59 6.60
CA HIS A 91 -17.28 3.96 6.59
C HIS A 91 -17.12 4.64 5.22
N HIS A 92 -15.99 4.42 4.56
CA HIS A 92 -15.69 5.02 3.26
C HIS A 92 -16.15 4.15 2.07
N VAL A 93 -16.20 2.83 2.26
CA VAL A 93 -16.45 1.83 1.22
C VAL A 93 -17.61 0.93 1.66
N SER A 94 -18.82 1.26 1.22
CA SER A 94 -20.06 0.62 1.66
C SER A 94 -20.25 -0.81 1.12
N GLU A 95 -19.54 -1.19 0.05
CA GLU A 95 -19.71 -2.49 -0.60
C GLU A 95 -18.37 -3.28 -0.62
N PRO A 96 -18.40 -4.57 -0.25
CA PRO A 96 -17.20 -5.40 -0.28
C PRO A 96 -16.70 -5.64 -1.72
N ARG A 97 -15.41 -5.89 -1.85
CA ARG A 97 -14.72 -6.26 -3.10
C ARG A 97 -14.83 -5.25 -4.24
N LYS A 98 -15.02 -3.97 -3.93
CA LYS A 98 -15.12 -2.89 -4.93
C LYS A 98 -13.83 -2.09 -5.10
N VAL A 99 -13.03 -1.99 -4.06
CA VAL A 99 -11.86 -1.11 -4.03
C VAL A 99 -10.58 -1.90 -3.82
N PRO A 100 -9.51 -1.56 -4.57
CA PRO A 100 -8.23 -2.22 -4.40
C PRO A 100 -7.52 -1.76 -3.13
N LEU A 101 -6.65 -2.63 -2.62
CA LEU A 101 -5.62 -2.29 -1.65
C LEU A 101 -4.46 -1.62 -2.37
N CYS A 102 -3.96 -0.50 -1.82
CA CYS A 102 -2.90 0.31 -2.41
C CYS A 102 -1.76 0.53 -1.40
N GLY A 103 -0.54 0.63 -1.89
CA GLY A 103 0.66 0.91 -1.08
C GLY A 103 1.94 0.68 -1.85
N ASN A 104 3.08 0.74 -1.18
CA ASN A 104 4.38 0.34 -1.72
C ASN A 104 4.70 -1.10 -1.31
N SER A 105 5.08 -1.95 -2.29
CA SER A 105 5.33 -3.39 -2.05
C SER A 105 4.19 -4.09 -1.31
N ILE A 106 3.00 -3.62 -1.54
CA ILE A 106 1.76 -3.88 -0.79
C ILE A 106 1.39 -5.37 -0.69
N ALA A 107 1.99 -6.22 -1.49
CA ALA A 107 1.79 -7.66 -1.39
C ALA A 107 2.26 -8.23 -0.04
N THR A 108 3.33 -7.68 0.52
CA THR A 108 3.86 -8.09 1.83
C THR A 108 2.86 -7.76 2.94
N ASP A 109 2.37 -6.51 2.96
CA ASP A 109 1.35 -6.08 3.92
C ASP A 109 0.09 -6.94 3.79
N ARG A 110 -0.34 -7.21 2.54
CA ARG A 110 -1.52 -8.03 2.28
C ARG A 110 -1.39 -9.45 2.84
N TRP A 111 -0.20 -10.05 2.85
CA TRP A 111 -0.01 -11.38 3.45
C TRP A 111 -0.30 -11.36 4.95
N PHE A 112 0.20 -10.35 5.65
CA PHE A 112 -0.08 -10.19 7.10
C PHE A 112 -1.55 -9.87 7.33
N ILE A 113 -2.15 -8.96 6.54
CA ILE A 113 -3.58 -8.62 6.64
C ILE A 113 -4.45 -9.88 6.39
N ALA A 114 -4.14 -10.69 5.39
CA ALA A 114 -4.91 -11.90 5.10
C ALA A 114 -4.83 -12.94 6.23
N ARG A 115 -3.68 -13.05 6.91
CA ARG A 115 -3.50 -13.94 8.06
C ARG A 115 -4.19 -13.41 9.32
N ASP A 116 -3.98 -12.13 9.63
CA ASP A 116 -4.28 -11.53 10.93
C ASP A 116 -5.60 -10.76 10.95
N MET A 117 -6.06 -10.29 9.80
CA MET A 117 -7.27 -9.49 9.62
C MET A 117 -8.12 -9.99 8.43
N PRO A 118 -8.53 -11.28 8.43
CA PRO A 118 -9.15 -11.92 7.25
C PRO A 118 -10.45 -11.26 6.79
N GLU A 119 -11.21 -10.63 7.69
CA GLU A 119 -12.42 -9.90 7.33
C GLU A 119 -12.09 -8.61 6.56
N LEU A 120 -10.99 -7.93 6.92
CA LEU A 120 -10.51 -6.78 6.18
C LEU A 120 -10.05 -7.19 4.77
N ASP A 121 -9.24 -8.26 4.65
CA ASP A 121 -8.82 -8.78 3.34
C ASP A 121 -10.02 -9.18 2.47
N ALA A 122 -11.02 -9.85 3.05
CA ALA A 122 -12.25 -10.24 2.36
C ALA A 122 -13.11 -9.06 1.91
N TRP A 123 -13.00 -7.91 2.59
CA TRP A 123 -13.71 -6.67 2.21
C TRP A 123 -13.07 -5.99 1.00
N LEU A 124 -11.76 -6.10 0.85
CA LEU A 124 -10.99 -5.48 -0.23
C LEU A 124 -11.12 -6.27 -1.55
N HIS A 125 -10.91 -5.60 -2.66
CA HIS A 125 -10.83 -6.26 -3.96
C HIS A 125 -9.55 -7.10 -4.06
N TYR A 126 -9.56 -8.20 -4.83
CA TYR A 126 -8.36 -9.04 -5.01
C TYR A 126 -7.21 -8.34 -5.76
N ARG A 127 -7.52 -7.31 -6.57
CA ARG A 127 -6.51 -6.50 -7.25
C ARG A 127 -5.89 -5.52 -6.27
N MET A 128 -4.61 -5.20 -6.53
CA MET A 128 -3.84 -4.21 -5.78
C MET A 128 -3.35 -3.10 -6.70
N ILE A 129 -3.07 -1.94 -6.13
CA ILE A 129 -2.27 -0.88 -6.77
C ILE A 129 -0.96 -0.78 -6.00
N ASP A 130 0.09 -1.35 -6.59
CA ASP A 130 1.44 -1.33 -6.03
C ASP A 130 2.24 -0.20 -6.66
N VAL A 131 2.52 0.82 -5.88
CA VAL A 131 3.30 1.99 -6.31
C VAL A 131 4.75 1.59 -6.61
N SER A 132 5.29 0.59 -5.90
CA SER A 132 6.64 0.06 -6.18
C SER A 132 6.75 -0.53 -7.59
N SER A 133 5.67 -1.13 -8.11
CA SER A 133 5.64 -1.62 -9.50
C SER A 133 5.70 -0.47 -10.50
N VAL A 134 4.98 0.63 -10.26
CA VAL A 134 5.04 1.84 -11.10
C VAL A 134 6.43 2.45 -11.06
N LYS A 135 7.02 2.58 -9.87
CA LYS A 135 8.37 3.06 -9.64
C LYS A 135 9.42 2.22 -10.38
N GLU A 136 9.29 0.91 -10.35
CA GLU A 136 10.23 -0.01 -11.00
C GLU A 136 10.13 0.07 -12.54
N LEU A 137 8.94 0.30 -13.10
CA LEU A 137 8.75 0.58 -14.51
C LEU A 137 9.30 1.96 -14.89
N ALA A 138 9.07 2.98 -14.06
CA ALA A 138 9.64 4.31 -14.27
C ALA A 138 11.16 4.29 -14.28
N ARG A 139 11.81 3.51 -13.41
CA ARG A 139 13.27 3.32 -13.40
C ARG A 139 13.81 2.81 -14.74
N ARG A 140 13.07 1.91 -15.41
CA ARG A 140 13.49 1.32 -16.70
C ARG A 140 13.16 2.18 -17.90
N TRP A 141 11.97 2.78 -17.92
CA TRP A 141 11.45 3.43 -19.11
C TRP A 141 11.60 4.96 -19.06
N TYR A 142 11.63 5.53 -17.85
CA TYR A 142 11.70 6.97 -17.61
C TYR A 142 12.73 7.30 -16.51
N PRO A 143 14.03 6.95 -16.70
CA PRO A 143 15.04 7.10 -15.64
C PRO A 143 15.18 8.53 -15.12
N ARG A 144 14.96 9.54 -15.97
CA ARG A 144 14.99 10.94 -15.53
C ARG A 144 13.87 11.24 -14.52
N ALA A 145 12.66 10.75 -14.77
CA ALA A 145 11.56 10.90 -13.82
C ALA A 145 11.84 10.13 -12.52
N TYR A 146 12.37 8.90 -12.64
CA TYR A 146 12.74 8.12 -11.46
C TYR A 146 13.76 8.83 -10.56
N PHE A 147 14.86 9.34 -11.12
CA PHE A 147 15.89 10.03 -10.35
C PHE A 147 15.49 11.43 -9.85
N ALA A 148 14.46 12.04 -10.41
CA ALA A 148 13.90 13.31 -9.98
C ALA A 148 12.72 13.14 -9.01
N SER A 149 12.32 11.91 -8.67
CA SER A 149 11.20 11.67 -7.74
C SER A 149 11.51 12.27 -6.37
N PRO A 150 10.49 12.80 -5.66
CA PRO A 150 10.68 13.33 -4.32
C PRO A 150 11.28 12.28 -3.40
N SER A 151 12.29 12.69 -2.61
CA SER A 151 12.88 11.80 -1.61
C SER A 151 11.89 11.53 -0.49
N LYS A 152 11.71 10.26 -0.15
CA LYS A 152 10.97 9.88 1.05
C LYS A 152 11.79 10.24 2.29
N ARG A 153 11.13 10.67 3.35
CA ARG A 153 11.78 11.00 4.62
C ARG A 153 12.11 9.75 5.44
N GLY A 154 11.45 8.61 5.11
CA GLY A 154 11.76 7.30 5.66
C GLY A 154 11.61 7.25 7.18
N GLY A 155 10.41 7.54 7.69
CA GLY A 155 10.17 7.59 9.14
C GLY A 155 9.94 6.23 9.78
N HIS A 156 9.65 5.20 8.99
CA HIS A 156 9.21 3.88 9.47
C HIS A 156 8.07 4.01 10.50
N ARG A 157 7.07 4.83 10.13
CA ARG A 157 5.78 4.99 10.80
C ARG A 157 4.69 4.88 9.74
N ALA A 158 3.80 3.95 9.92
CA ALA A 158 2.86 3.52 8.90
C ALA A 158 2.04 4.67 8.30
N LEU A 159 1.52 5.60 9.10
CA LEU A 159 0.72 6.72 8.58
C LEU A 159 1.53 7.71 7.74
N ALA A 160 2.78 7.97 8.12
CA ALA A 160 3.68 8.82 7.35
C ALA A 160 4.05 8.15 6.02
N ASP A 161 4.43 6.87 6.06
CA ASP A 161 4.90 6.11 4.91
C ASP A 161 3.77 5.88 3.89
N ILE A 162 2.52 5.62 4.34
CA ILE A 162 1.39 5.50 3.42
C ILE A 162 1.01 6.84 2.78
N THR A 163 1.12 7.94 3.51
CA THR A 163 0.88 9.28 2.96
C THR A 163 1.93 9.63 1.90
N GLU A 164 3.21 9.29 2.14
CA GLU A 164 4.27 9.44 1.15
C GLU A 164 4.03 8.54 -0.08
N SER A 165 3.46 7.35 0.10
CA SER A 165 3.11 6.45 -1.00
C SER A 165 2.02 7.03 -1.91
N VAL A 166 1.01 7.70 -1.35
CA VAL A 166 0.01 8.46 -2.12
C VAL A 166 0.68 9.59 -2.92
N GLN A 167 1.59 10.36 -2.29
CA GLN A 167 2.32 11.43 -2.96
C GLN A 167 3.24 10.92 -4.07
N GLU A 168 3.90 9.78 -3.84
CA GLU A 168 4.75 9.13 -4.84
C GLU A 168 3.93 8.72 -6.08
N LEU A 169 2.73 8.15 -5.89
CA LEU A 169 1.85 7.81 -7.01
C LEU A 169 1.35 9.07 -7.74
N ARG A 170 1.04 10.16 -7.03
CA ARG A 170 0.70 11.45 -7.65
C ARG A 170 1.83 11.94 -8.56
N TYR A 171 3.07 11.89 -8.05
CA TYR A 171 4.24 12.28 -8.83
C TYR A 171 4.37 11.43 -10.10
N TYR A 172 4.32 10.11 -10.00
CA TYR A 172 4.42 9.25 -11.19
C TYR A 172 3.26 9.42 -12.14
N ARG A 173 2.06 9.69 -11.65
CA ARG A 173 0.89 9.99 -12.50
C ARG A 173 1.15 11.20 -13.41
N GLU A 174 1.79 12.23 -12.91
CA GLU A 174 2.13 13.41 -13.71
C GLU A 174 3.37 13.20 -14.59
N ALA A 175 4.38 12.49 -14.06
CA ALA A 175 5.69 12.40 -14.71
C ALA A 175 5.78 11.32 -15.80
N VAL A 176 4.98 10.24 -15.72
CA VAL A 176 5.15 9.07 -16.60
C VAL A 176 3.88 8.59 -17.32
N PHE A 177 2.70 8.98 -16.86
CA PHE A 177 1.46 8.62 -17.55
C PHE A 177 1.08 9.69 -18.58
N VAL A 178 0.35 9.26 -19.62
CA VAL A 178 -0.23 10.23 -20.58
C VAL A 178 -1.20 11.15 -19.86
N PRO A 179 -1.16 12.46 -20.12
CA PRO A 179 -2.11 13.40 -19.53
C PRO A 179 -3.56 13.01 -19.81
N GLN A 180 -4.43 13.23 -18.83
CA GLN A 180 -5.87 13.02 -19.00
C GLN A 180 -6.46 13.96 -20.06
N PRO A 181 -7.46 13.50 -20.81
CA PRO A 181 -8.18 12.23 -20.72
C PRO A 181 -7.51 11.06 -21.43
N GLY A 182 -6.25 11.17 -21.79
CA GLY A 182 -5.52 10.15 -22.55
C GLY A 182 -5.87 10.17 -24.05
N PRO A 183 -5.52 9.11 -24.80
CA PRO A 183 -5.80 9.01 -26.22
C PRO A 183 -7.30 8.91 -26.46
N ASP A 184 -7.79 9.49 -27.54
CA ASP A 184 -9.17 9.29 -27.99
C ASP A 184 -9.42 7.82 -28.38
N SER A 185 -10.72 7.49 -28.60
CA SER A 185 -11.12 6.11 -28.90
C SER A 185 -10.57 5.59 -30.23
N ALA A 186 -10.26 6.46 -31.20
CA ALA A 186 -9.67 6.05 -32.47
C ALA A 186 -8.19 5.72 -32.28
N THR A 187 -7.44 6.62 -31.69
CA THR A 187 -6.02 6.42 -31.33
C THR A 187 -5.80 5.21 -30.45
N ALA A 188 -6.67 5.01 -29.43
CA ALA A 188 -6.59 3.83 -28.57
C ALA A 188 -6.80 2.51 -29.34
N ARG A 189 -7.74 2.49 -30.31
CA ARG A 189 -7.95 1.32 -31.18
C ARG A 189 -6.78 1.06 -32.11
N GLU A 190 -6.17 2.11 -32.68
CA GLU A 190 -4.95 1.98 -33.52
C GLU A 190 -3.77 1.41 -32.72
N ILE A 191 -3.55 1.91 -31.50
CA ILE A 191 -2.52 1.35 -30.61
C ILE A 191 -2.81 -0.13 -30.36
N ALA A 192 -4.03 -0.49 -29.96
CA ALA A 192 -4.41 -1.88 -29.70
C ALA A 192 -4.22 -2.79 -30.93
N ALA A 193 -4.48 -2.29 -32.15
CA ALA A 193 -4.29 -3.07 -33.39
C ALA A 193 -2.83 -3.48 -33.60
N ARG A 194 -1.85 -2.64 -33.24
CA ARG A 194 -0.42 -2.95 -33.36
C ARG A 194 -0.02 -4.18 -32.54
N PHE A 195 -0.66 -4.41 -31.39
CA PHE A 195 -0.35 -5.53 -30.49
C PHE A 195 -1.15 -6.80 -30.79
N ARG A 196 -2.30 -6.71 -31.48
CA ARG A 196 -3.08 -7.90 -31.88
C ARG A 196 -2.35 -8.75 -32.92
N ASN A 197 -1.57 -8.12 -33.77
CA ASN A 197 -0.85 -8.79 -34.89
C ASN A 197 0.54 -9.30 -34.46
N GLN A 198 0.97 -9.02 -33.24
CA GLN A 198 2.26 -9.47 -32.68
C GLN A 198 2.11 -10.74 -31.83
N ARG A 199 1.22 -11.67 -32.18
CA ARG A 199 1.25 -12.99 -31.53
C ARG A 199 2.59 -13.61 -31.87
N PRO A 200 3.42 -14.04 -30.88
CA PRO A 200 4.61 -14.83 -31.18
C PRO A 200 4.13 -16.01 -32.02
N GLY A 201 4.71 -16.14 -33.22
CA GLY A 201 4.36 -17.20 -34.13
C GLY A 201 4.46 -18.53 -33.41
N GLY A 202 3.42 -19.35 -33.56
CA GLY A 202 3.48 -20.73 -33.14
C GLY A 202 4.62 -21.39 -33.90
N ALA A 203 5.57 -21.88 -33.12
CA ALA A 203 6.52 -22.90 -33.53
C ALA A 203 5.96 -24.23 -33.03
#